data_dc11e8dc4975d58d06c9fd80c2815d0f
#
_entry.id   dc11e8dc4975d58d06c9fd80c2815d0f
#
_cell.length_a   1.000
_cell.length_b   1.000
_cell.length_c   1.000
_cell.angle_alpha   90.00
_cell.angle_beta   90.00
_cell.angle_gamma   90.00
#
_symmetry.space_group_name_H-M   'P 1'
#
loop_
_entity.id
_entity.type
_entity.pdbx_description
1 polymer ?
#
loop_
_entity_poly.entity_id
_entity_poly.type
_entity_poly.pdbx_seq_one_letter_code
_entity_poly.pdbx_strand_id
1 'polypeptide(L)'
;MVVNQFNVTSRVANKSSRFHVLSKLKLLHLAFMLIAINIVWGVVHQYSFLEFWLSKDQQAYVQFEKKNYAQSAVLFDDPLLKGYSYYLSGDFTGAIEVLGSKEEGQAKFIVANSYAHTAQFKKAKVLYNELLASSELSNLAENNLKVVEMAIEKIKSSPPKKQGSEKVIDDRNLVEEQAKEEISKVLVISDQVWLKQVRQNPSKFLRQKFQQEYSHEQK
;
A
#
# COMPACT_ATOMS: atom_id res chain seq x y z
N MET A 1 -68.35 -2.32 -57.63
CA MET A 1 -68.23 -2.67 -56.19
C MET A 1 -66.85 -3.26 -55.88
N VAL A 2 -65.75 -2.50 -56.10
CA VAL A 2 -64.34 -2.99 -55.99
C VAL A 2 -63.43 -2.01 -55.24
N VAL A 3 -63.93 -0.93 -54.66
CA VAL A 3 -63.11 0.13 -54.09
C VAL A 3 -62.80 -0.02 -52.57
N ASN A 4 -63.35 -1.02 -51.87
CA ASN A 4 -63.24 -1.07 -50.40
C ASN A 4 -62.23 -2.10 -49.83
N GLN A 5 -61.61 -2.90 -50.69
CA GLN A 5 -60.66 -3.93 -50.18
C GLN A 5 -59.23 -3.40 -50.02
N PHE A 6 -58.81 -2.37 -50.78
CA PHE A 6 -57.41 -1.85 -50.72
C PHE A 6 -57.11 -1.02 -49.48
N ASN A 7 -58.11 -0.49 -48.79
CA ASN A 7 -57.91 0.38 -47.61
C ASN A 7 -57.77 -0.42 -46.30
N VAL A 8 -58.21 -1.66 -46.24
CA VAL A 8 -58.09 -2.50 -45.03
C VAL A 8 -56.74 -3.15 -44.89
N THR A 9 -56.13 -3.59 -46.01
CA THR A 9 -54.83 -4.25 -46.02
C THR A 9 -53.68 -3.27 -45.70
N SER A 10 -53.78 -2.01 -46.14
CA SER A 10 -52.75 -0.94 -45.84
C SER A 10 -52.78 -0.53 -44.34
N ARG A 11 -53.95 -0.54 -43.69
CA ARG A 11 -54.08 -0.24 -42.24
C ARG A 11 -53.54 -1.35 -41.36
N VAL A 12 -53.72 -2.59 -41.76
CA VAL A 12 -53.23 -3.78 -40.99
C VAL A 12 -51.71 -3.88 -41.12
N ALA A 13 -51.12 -3.70 -42.29
CA ALA A 13 -49.68 -3.72 -42.51
C ALA A 13 -48.96 -2.59 -41.73
N ASN A 14 -49.53 -1.40 -41.69
CA ASN A 14 -48.93 -0.28 -40.93
C ASN A 14 -49.01 -0.45 -39.42
N LYS A 15 -50.02 -1.17 -38.90
CA LYS A 15 -50.18 -1.46 -37.47
C LYS A 15 -49.16 -2.51 -37.00
N SER A 16 -48.88 -3.53 -37.81
CA SER A 16 -47.88 -4.59 -37.48
C SER A 16 -46.43 -4.01 -37.48
N SER A 17 -46.10 -3.13 -38.46
CA SER A 17 -44.80 -2.46 -38.51
C SER A 17 -44.54 -1.59 -37.27
N ARG A 18 -45.55 -0.82 -36.84
CA ARG A 18 -45.44 0.01 -35.64
C ARG A 18 -45.26 -0.80 -34.35
N PHE A 19 -45.88 -1.96 -34.22
CA PHE A 19 -45.68 -2.88 -33.08
C PHE A 19 -44.27 -3.43 -33.05
N HIS A 20 -43.65 -3.78 -34.19
CA HIS A 20 -42.28 -4.26 -34.26
C HIS A 20 -41.27 -3.17 -33.91
N VAL A 21 -41.49 -1.92 -34.32
CA VAL A 21 -40.64 -0.76 -33.97
C VAL A 21 -40.73 -0.47 -32.46
N LEU A 22 -41.95 -0.45 -31.92
CA LEU A 22 -42.19 -0.21 -30.49
C LEU A 22 -41.62 -1.31 -29.60
N SER A 23 -41.65 -2.56 -30.02
CA SER A 23 -41.04 -3.68 -29.28
C SER A 23 -39.49 -3.59 -29.29
N LYS A 24 -38.88 -3.24 -30.43
CA LYS A 24 -37.43 -2.98 -30.52
C LYS A 24 -37.01 -1.79 -29.67
N LEU A 25 -37.80 -0.72 -29.64
CA LEU A 25 -37.53 0.45 -28.80
C LEU A 25 -37.58 0.10 -27.30
N LYS A 26 -38.55 -0.70 -26.88
CA LYS A 26 -38.66 -1.20 -25.49
C LYS A 26 -37.48 -2.10 -25.12
N LEU A 27 -37.03 -2.96 -26.04
CA LEU A 27 -35.87 -3.84 -25.84
C LEU A 27 -34.58 -3.04 -25.69
N LEU A 28 -34.44 -1.98 -26.48
CA LEU A 28 -33.30 -1.05 -26.42
C LEU A 28 -33.27 -0.28 -25.11
N HIS A 29 -34.41 0.19 -24.62
CA HIS A 29 -34.52 0.83 -23.30
C HIS A 29 -34.19 -0.14 -22.16
N LEU A 30 -34.65 -1.38 -22.24
CA LEU A 30 -34.34 -2.41 -21.26
C LEU A 30 -32.83 -2.72 -21.21
N ALA A 31 -32.20 -2.83 -22.40
CA ALA A 31 -30.76 -3.05 -22.49
C ALA A 31 -29.99 -1.86 -21.91
N PHE A 32 -30.41 -0.61 -22.20
CA PHE A 32 -29.80 0.59 -21.64
C PHE A 32 -29.95 0.69 -20.13
N MET A 33 -31.11 0.29 -19.60
CA MET A 33 -31.38 0.23 -18.16
C MET A 33 -30.50 -0.80 -17.48
N LEU A 34 -30.32 -1.98 -18.08
CA LEU A 34 -29.42 -3.02 -17.56
C LEU A 34 -27.95 -2.55 -17.54
N ILE A 35 -27.52 -1.88 -18.60
CA ILE A 35 -26.15 -1.29 -18.66
C ILE A 35 -26.01 -0.21 -17.57
N ALA A 36 -26.98 0.68 -17.42
CA ALA A 36 -26.95 1.72 -16.39
C ALA A 36 -26.91 1.12 -14.97
N ILE A 37 -27.71 0.09 -14.70
CA ILE A 37 -27.70 -0.63 -13.41
C ILE A 37 -26.32 -1.26 -13.17
N ASN A 38 -25.71 -1.87 -14.18
CA ASN A 38 -24.36 -2.45 -14.06
C ASN A 38 -23.29 -1.38 -13.80
N ILE A 39 -23.39 -0.22 -14.44
CA ILE A 39 -22.49 0.91 -14.20
C ILE A 39 -22.65 1.44 -12.77
N VAL A 40 -23.88 1.67 -12.33
CA VAL A 40 -24.16 2.12 -10.96
C VAL A 40 -23.69 1.08 -9.94
N TRP A 41 -23.95 -0.20 -10.18
CA TRP A 41 -23.47 -1.28 -9.33
C TRP A 41 -21.95 -1.36 -9.28
N GLY A 42 -21.25 -1.20 -10.41
CA GLY A 42 -19.80 -1.13 -10.51
C GLY A 42 -19.21 0.09 -9.78
N VAL A 43 -19.89 1.24 -9.82
CA VAL A 43 -19.44 2.44 -9.08
C VAL A 43 -19.66 2.30 -7.58
N VAL A 44 -20.78 1.71 -7.15
CA VAL A 44 -21.09 1.48 -5.73
C VAL A 44 -20.24 0.36 -5.13
N HIS A 45 -19.95 -0.69 -5.92
CA HIS A 45 -19.15 -1.86 -5.51
C HIS A 45 -17.79 -1.86 -6.20
N GLN A 46 -17.12 -0.71 -6.21
CA GLN A 46 -15.86 -0.45 -6.89
C GLN A 46 -14.77 -1.50 -6.61
N TYR A 47 -14.79 -2.08 -5.42
CA TYR A 47 -13.85 -3.13 -5.01
C TYR A 47 -14.10 -4.46 -5.70
N SER A 48 -15.35 -4.93 -5.77
CA SER A 48 -15.71 -6.21 -6.40
C SER A 48 -15.45 -6.21 -7.92
N PHE A 49 -15.58 -5.06 -8.58
CA PHE A 49 -15.30 -4.94 -10.01
C PHE A 49 -13.79 -5.00 -10.30
N LEU A 50 -12.98 -4.34 -9.47
CA LEU A 50 -11.52 -4.36 -9.60
C LEU A 50 -10.94 -5.74 -9.31
N GLU A 51 -11.49 -6.45 -8.32
CA GLU A 51 -11.07 -7.82 -7.96
C GLU A 51 -11.23 -8.82 -9.11
N PHE A 52 -12.21 -8.59 -9.99
CA PHE A 52 -12.46 -9.48 -11.13
C PHE A 52 -11.45 -9.30 -12.28
N TRP A 53 -10.89 -8.09 -12.44
CA TRP A 53 -10.02 -7.75 -13.57
C TRP A 53 -8.55 -7.60 -13.21
N LEU A 54 -8.24 -7.32 -11.94
CA LEU A 54 -6.89 -7.06 -11.48
C LEU A 54 -6.30 -8.27 -10.77
N SER A 55 -5.00 -8.55 -11.01
CA SER A 55 -4.24 -9.49 -10.18
C SER A 55 -4.16 -8.99 -8.73
N LYS A 56 -3.82 -9.87 -7.78
CA LYS A 56 -3.66 -9.49 -6.36
C LYS A 56 -2.66 -8.35 -6.18
N ASP A 57 -1.52 -8.40 -6.85
CA ASP A 57 -0.53 -7.32 -6.79
C ASP A 57 -1.05 -6.01 -7.37
N GLN A 58 -1.82 -6.05 -8.47
CA GLN A 58 -2.44 -4.85 -9.02
C GLN A 58 -3.46 -4.25 -8.04
N GLN A 59 -4.25 -5.09 -7.39
CA GLN A 59 -5.17 -4.66 -6.33
C GLN A 59 -4.39 -4.07 -5.15
N ALA A 60 -3.28 -4.70 -4.75
CA ALA A 60 -2.39 -4.21 -3.71
C ALA A 60 -1.86 -2.80 -4.04
N TYR A 61 -1.42 -2.57 -5.29
CA TYR A 61 -0.99 -1.25 -5.74
C TYR A 61 -2.10 -0.20 -5.66
N VAL A 62 -3.32 -0.55 -6.05
CA VAL A 62 -4.48 0.35 -5.92
C VAL A 62 -4.73 0.73 -4.46
N GLN A 63 -4.63 -0.22 -3.53
CA GLN A 63 -4.77 0.06 -2.09
C GLN A 63 -3.60 0.90 -1.59
N PHE A 64 -2.38 0.62 -2.04
CA PHE A 64 -1.18 1.36 -1.69
C PHE A 64 -1.28 2.84 -2.10
N GLU A 65 -1.71 3.13 -3.33
CA GLU A 65 -1.92 4.50 -3.81
C GLU A 65 -3.01 5.25 -3.03
N LYS A 66 -4.03 4.53 -2.56
CA LYS A 66 -5.06 5.05 -1.67
C LYS A 66 -4.59 5.20 -0.21
N LYS A 67 -3.35 4.86 0.10
CA LYS A 67 -2.76 4.83 1.45
C LYS A 67 -3.42 3.81 2.40
N ASN A 68 -4.15 2.85 1.86
CA ASN A 68 -4.71 1.73 2.62
C ASN A 68 -3.64 0.65 2.82
N TYR A 69 -2.55 1.02 3.48
CA TYR A 69 -1.33 0.21 3.57
C TYR A 69 -1.54 -1.15 4.22
N ALA A 70 -2.39 -1.25 5.25
CA ALA A 70 -2.70 -2.53 5.88
C ALA A 70 -3.36 -3.52 4.92
N GLN A 71 -4.29 -3.05 4.07
CA GLN A 71 -4.93 -3.87 3.05
C GLN A 71 -3.96 -4.22 1.92
N SER A 72 -3.14 -3.26 1.52
CA SER A 72 -2.09 -3.46 0.52
C SER A 72 -1.09 -4.54 0.96
N ALA A 73 -0.66 -4.52 2.23
CA ALA A 73 0.26 -5.50 2.79
C ALA A 73 -0.27 -6.94 2.71
N VAL A 74 -1.56 -7.15 2.93
CA VAL A 74 -2.19 -8.48 2.82
C VAL A 74 -2.21 -8.99 1.38
N LEU A 75 -2.38 -8.09 0.41
CA LEU A 75 -2.57 -8.43 -1.00
C LEU A 75 -1.25 -8.65 -1.74
N PHE A 76 -0.16 -7.95 -1.39
CA PHE A 76 1.12 -8.14 -2.06
C PHE A 76 1.68 -9.55 -1.87
N ASP A 77 2.11 -10.17 -2.96
CA ASP A 77 2.89 -11.40 -2.97
C ASP A 77 4.39 -11.10 -2.83
N ASP A 78 4.88 -9.98 -3.39
CA ASP A 78 6.27 -9.55 -3.25
C ASP A 78 6.62 -9.22 -1.79
N PRO A 79 7.61 -9.90 -1.17
CA PRO A 79 7.94 -9.72 0.24
C PRO A 79 8.38 -8.29 0.59
N LEU A 80 9.12 -7.61 -0.31
CA LEU A 80 9.62 -6.26 -0.05
C LEU A 80 8.47 -5.26 -0.01
N LEU A 81 7.56 -5.31 -1.00
CA LEU A 81 6.38 -4.46 -1.05
C LEU A 81 5.41 -4.75 0.09
N LYS A 82 5.24 -6.04 0.43
CA LYS A 82 4.44 -6.48 1.57
C LYS A 82 4.97 -5.92 2.89
N GLY A 83 6.25 -6.13 3.17
CA GLY A 83 6.89 -5.65 4.38
C GLY A 83 6.92 -4.14 4.47
N TYR A 84 7.14 -3.46 3.34
CA TYR A 84 7.06 -2.00 3.28
C TYR A 84 5.65 -1.47 3.55
N SER A 85 4.63 -2.15 3.03
CA SER A 85 3.23 -1.79 3.31
C SER A 85 2.87 -2.00 4.79
N TYR A 86 3.35 -3.08 5.43
CA TYR A 86 3.23 -3.26 6.88
C TYR A 86 3.90 -2.12 7.64
N TYR A 87 5.13 -1.76 7.26
CA TYR A 87 5.85 -0.65 7.86
C TYR A 87 5.06 0.67 7.78
N LEU A 88 4.55 1.02 6.59
CA LEU A 88 3.75 2.23 6.39
C LEU A 88 2.39 2.22 7.10
N SER A 89 1.84 1.05 7.38
CA SER A 89 0.61 0.90 8.18
C SER A 89 0.86 1.05 9.68
N GLY A 90 2.13 1.10 10.11
CA GLY A 90 2.52 1.09 11.52
C GLY A 90 2.63 -0.31 12.12
N ASP A 91 2.41 -1.37 11.33
CA ASP A 91 2.64 -2.74 11.77
C ASP A 91 4.12 -3.11 11.59
N PHE A 92 4.94 -2.56 12.49
CA PHE A 92 6.40 -2.79 12.49
C PHE A 92 6.76 -4.24 12.77
N THR A 93 5.92 -4.94 13.52
CA THR A 93 6.11 -6.37 13.80
C THR A 93 5.92 -7.20 12.56
N GLY A 94 4.84 -6.97 11.81
CA GLY A 94 4.59 -7.62 10.53
C GLY A 94 5.68 -7.32 9.49
N ALA A 95 6.21 -6.09 9.47
CA ALA A 95 7.34 -5.75 8.60
C ALA A 95 8.61 -6.54 8.96
N ILE A 96 8.94 -6.67 10.24
CA ILE A 96 10.07 -7.47 10.72
C ILE A 96 9.88 -8.95 10.38
N GLU A 97 8.69 -9.47 10.55
CA GLU A 97 8.37 -10.88 10.31
C GLU A 97 8.57 -11.26 8.83
N VAL A 98 8.12 -10.38 7.93
CA VAL A 98 8.23 -10.62 6.48
C VAL A 98 9.64 -10.39 5.95
N LEU A 99 10.36 -9.40 6.47
CA LEU A 99 11.64 -8.95 5.91
C LEU A 99 12.86 -9.35 6.72
N GLY A 100 12.69 -9.84 7.95
CA GLY A 100 13.80 -10.08 8.89
C GLY A 100 14.85 -11.08 8.43
N SER A 101 14.50 -11.98 7.50
CA SER A 101 15.44 -12.94 6.89
C SER A 101 16.02 -12.49 5.55
N LYS A 102 15.67 -11.28 5.08
CA LYS A 102 16.11 -10.78 3.77
C LYS A 102 17.44 -10.02 3.89
N GLU A 103 18.36 -10.33 3.00
CA GLU A 103 19.69 -9.72 2.98
C GLU A 103 19.78 -8.42 2.17
N GLU A 104 18.76 -8.11 1.37
CA GLU A 104 18.72 -6.92 0.54
C GLU A 104 18.77 -5.65 1.41
N GLY A 105 19.54 -4.66 0.99
CA GLY A 105 19.76 -3.42 1.74
C GLY A 105 18.45 -2.67 2.07
N GLN A 106 17.50 -2.67 1.14
CA GLN A 106 16.19 -2.05 1.34
C GLN A 106 15.38 -2.77 2.42
N ALA A 107 15.36 -4.10 2.40
CA ALA A 107 14.68 -4.91 3.41
C ALA A 107 15.32 -4.69 4.79
N LYS A 108 16.66 -4.75 4.89
CA LYS A 108 17.39 -4.44 6.13
C LYS A 108 17.09 -3.04 6.66
N PHE A 109 16.98 -2.05 5.78
CA PHE A 109 16.66 -0.69 6.17
C PHE A 109 15.26 -0.57 6.77
N ILE A 110 14.25 -1.20 6.15
CA ILE A 110 12.87 -1.24 6.67
C ILE A 110 12.83 -1.97 8.03
N VAL A 111 13.56 -3.08 8.17
CA VAL A 111 13.65 -3.83 9.44
C VAL A 111 14.35 -3.00 10.52
N ALA A 112 15.44 -2.31 10.18
CA ALA A 112 16.12 -1.44 11.12
C ALA A 112 15.22 -0.29 11.62
N ASN A 113 14.49 0.35 10.70
CA ASN A 113 13.48 1.34 11.04
C ASN A 113 12.40 0.76 11.95
N SER A 114 11.88 -0.43 11.62
CA SER A 114 10.85 -1.12 12.40
C SER A 114 11.33 -1.45 13.81
N TYR A 115 12.59 -1.88 13.97
CA TYR A 115 13.19 -2.06 15.29
C TYR A 115 13.33 -0.75 16.07
N ALA A 116 13.67 0.35 15.38
CA ALA A 116 13.74 1.65 16.01
C ALA A 116 12.36 2.12 16.52
N HIS A 117 11.30 1.98 15.70
CA HIS A 117 9.93 2.29 16.08
C HIS A 117 9.41 1.45 17.25
N THR A 118 9.86 0.22 17.36
CA THR A 118 9.50 -0.68 18.49
C THR A 118 10.44 -0.57 19.68
N ALA A 119 11.27 0.48 19.74
CA ALA A 119 12.27 0.73 20.79
C ALA A 119 13.32 -0.39 20.95
N GLN A 120 13.47 -1.27 19.98
CA GLN A 120 14.53 -2.28 19.94
C GLN A 120 15.85 -1.68 19.40
N PHE A 121 16.28 -0.55 19.99
CA PHE A 121 17.36 0.30 19.48
C PHE A 121 18.68 -0.43 19.27
N LYS A 122 19.01 -1.42 20.11
CA LYS A 122 20.23 -2.21 19.94
C LYS A 122 20.22 -3.01 18.63
N LYS A 123 19.06 -3.58 18.25
CA LYS A 123 18.92 -4.33 16.99
C LYS A 123 18.94 -3.38 15.81
N ALA A 124 18.23 -2.25 15.91
CA ALA A 124 18.27 -1.20 14.87
C ALA A 124 19.69 -0.73 14.61
N LYS A 125 20.48 -0.45 15.67
CA LYS A 125 21.87 -0.03 15.57
C LYS A 125 22.74 -1.04 14.82
N VAL A 126 22.60 -2.34 15.07
CA VAL A 126 23.35 -3.38 14.36
C VAL A 126 23.08 -3.33 12.86
N LEU A 127 21.80 -3.31 12.46
CA LEU A 127 21.43 -3.28 11.05
C LEU A 127 21.85 -1.98 10.34
N TYR A 128 21.74 -0.83 11.01
CA TYR A 128 22.22 0.41 10.41
C TYR A 128 23.75 0.38 10.19
N ASN A 129 24.52 -0.18 11.12
CA ASN A 129 25.96 -0.35 10.94
C ASN A 129 26.30 -1.26 9.73
N GLU A 130 25.54 -2.35 9.53
CA GLU A 130 25.69 -3.19 8.35
C GLU A 130 25.41 -2.41 7.06
N LEU A 131 24.39 -1.54 7.07
CA LEU A 131 24.01 -0.73 5.92
C LEU A 131 25.00 0.39 5.58
N LEU A 132 25.86 0.81 6.51
CA LEU A 132 26.91 1.80 6.23
C LEU A 132 27.90 1.32 5.14
N ALA A 133 28.07 0.02 4.97
CA ALA A 133 28.87 -0.57 3.91
C ALA A 133 28.17 -0.54 2.53
N SER A 134 26.85 -0.26 2.47
CA SER A 134 26.06 -0.17 1.24
C SER A 134 26.08 1.25 0.69
N SER A 135 26.52 1.43 -0.57
CA SER A 135 26.66 2.76 -1.17
C SER A 135 25.35 3.53 -1.37
N GLU A 136 24.21 2.84 -1.51
CA GLU A 136 22.93 3.48 -1.81
C GLU A 136 22.19 3.99 -0.58
N LEU A 137 22.29 3.29 0.55
CA LEU A 137 21.53 3.58 1.76
C LEU A 137 22.40 4.09 2.92
N SER A 138 23.73 4.20 2.73
CA SER A 138 24.68 4.58 3.80
C SER A 138 24.32 5.91 4.46
N ASN A 139 24.02 6.94 3.68
CA ASN A 139 23.66 8.26 4.22
C ASN A 139 22.37 8.24 5.05
N LEU A 140 21.36 7.46 4.61
CA LEU A 140 20.10 7.32 5.34
C LEU A 140 20.30 6.49 6.62
N ALA A 141 21.09 5.42 6.52
CA ALA A 141 21.44 4.58 7.66
C ALA A 141 22.25 5.37 8.71
N GLU A 142 23.20 6.19 8.28
CA GLU A 142 24.00 7.04 9.18
C GLU A 142 23.12 8.03 9.95
N ASN A 143 22.20 8.70 9.26
CA ASN A 143 21.30 9.65 9.90
C ASN A 143 20.40 8.97 10.95
N ASN A 144 19.81 7.83 10.61
CA ASN A 144 18.96 7.08 11.53
C ASN A 144 19.76 6.45 12.67
N LEU A 145 20.99 6.02 12.40
CA LEU A 145 21.92 5.52 13.42
C LEU A 145 22.20 6.57 14.50
N LYS A 146 22.51 7.81 14.10
CA LYS A 146 22.72 8.92 15.04
C LYS A 146 21.51 9.14 15.97
N VAL A 147 20.29 9.08 15.39
CA VAL A 147 19.05 9.23 16.19
C VAL A 147 18.90 8.08 17.18
N VAL A 148 19.13 6.85 16.75
CA VAL A 148 19.06 5.67 17.61
C VAL A 148 20.13 5.71 18.72
N GLU A 149 21.34 6.17 18.41
CA GLU A 149 22.42 6.34 19.40
C GLU A 149 22.06 7.39 20.46
N MET A 150 21.51 8.52 20.04
CA MET A 150 21.01 9.55 20.96
C MET A 150 19.88 8.99 21.88
N ALA A 151 18.97 8.18 21.32
CA ALA A 151 17.92 7.54 22.11
C ALA A 151 18.48 6.54 23.15
N ILE A 152 19.47 5.73 22.74
CA ILE A 152 20.15 4.81 23.67
C ILE A 152 20.84 5.58 24.81
N GLU A 153 21.53 6.67 24.50
CA GLU A 153 22.22 7.48 25.49
C GLU A 153 21.24 8.18 26.44
N LYS A 154 20.15 8.72 25.92
CA LYS A 154 19.09 9.35 26.70
C LYS A 154 18.48 8.36 27.72
N ILE A 155 18.24 7.11 27.29
CA ILE A 155 17.73 6.06 28.17
C ILE A 155 18.74 5.68 29.25
N LYS A 156 20.04 5.61 28.90
CA LYS A 156 21.10 5.30 29.87
C LYS A 156 21.31 6.40 30.91
N SER A 157 21.27 7.66 30.47
CA SER A 157 21.49 8.82 31.34
C SER A 157 20.27 9.16 32.21
N SER A 158 19.11 8.56 31.93
CA SER A 158 17.92 8.74 32.76
C SER A 158 18.14 8.11 34.16
N PRO A 159 17.95 8.87 35.26
CA PRO A 159 18.20 8.36 36.61
C PRO A 159 17.29 7.17 36.92
N PRO A 160 17.79 6.14 37.65
CA PRO A 160 16.98 5.03 38.07
C PRO A 160 15.88 5.54 39.03
N LYS A 161 14.64 5.19 38.75
CA LYS A 161 13.50 5.56 39.59
C LYS A 161 13.64 4.96 40.99
N LYS A 162 13.59 5.80 42.01
CA LYS A 162 13.43 5.34 43.41
C LYS A 162 12.04 4.71 43.54
N GLN A 163 12.01 3.41 43.89
CA GLN A 163 10.79 2.72 44.33
C GLN A 163 10.24 3.38 45.58
N GLY A 164 9.30 4.28 45.44
CA GLY A 164 8.50 4.83 46.52
C GLY A 164 7.03 4.69 46.10
N SER A 165 6.26 4.11 46.99
CA SER A 165 4.86 3.77 46.85
C SER A 165 3.98 5.01 46.66
N GLU A 166 3.78 5.41 45.42
CA GLU A 166 2.67 6.27 44.95
C GLU A 166 2.57 6.11 43.46
N LYS A 167 1.36 6.27 42.88
CA LYS A 167 1.11 6.21 41.43
C LYS A 167 2.04 7.16 40.67
N VAL A 168 3.26 6.73 40.45
CA VAL A 168 4.28 7.52 39.74
C VAL A 168 4.20 7.15 38.29
N ILE A 169 3.82 8.11 37.46
CA ILE A 169 4.03 8.07 36.00
C ILE A 169 5.51 7.74 35.78
N ASP A 170 5.80 6.63 35.16
CA ASP A 170 7.16 6.16 34.97
C ASP A 170 7.93 7.04 34.00
N ASP A 171 8.77 7.95 34.50
CA ASP A 171 9.55 8.89 33.67
C ASP A 171 10.45 8.20 32.64
N ARG A 172 10.82 6.91 32.86
CA ARG A 172 11.51 6.10 31.86
C ARG A 172 10.61 5.85 30.65
N ASN A 173 9.30 5.55 30.90
CA ASN A 173 8.34 5.36 29.83
C ASN A 173 8.13 6.68 29.07
N LEU A 174 8.11 7.82 29.77
CA LEU A 174 8.02 9.13 29.12
C LEU A 174 9.26 9.45 28.27
N VAL A 175 10.47 9.14 28.77
CA VAL A 175 11.71 9.33 28.01
C VAL A 175 11.76 8.38 26.81
N GLU A 176 11.33 7.14 26.99
CA GLU A 176 11.26 6.18 25.91
C GLU A 176 10.19 6.56 24.89
N GLU A 177 9.04 7.06 25.33
CA GLU A 177 7.97 7.53 24.47
C GLU A 177 8.38 8.80 23.69
N GLN A 178 9.05 9.76 24.33
CA GLN A 178 9.63 10.94 23.67
C GLN A 178 10.71 10.53 22.66
N ALA A 179 11.59 9.62 23.01
CA ALA A 179 12.59 9.09 22.09
C ALA A 179 11.95 8.38 20.88
N LYS A 180 10.88 7.62 21.08
CA LYS A 180 10.09 7.00 20.01
C LYS A 180 9.46 8.07 19.11
N GLU A 181 8.91 9.14 19.68
CA GLU A 181 8.29 10.23 18.92
C GLU A 181 9.32 10.99 18.07
N GLU A 182 10.48 11.32 18.64
CA GLU A 182 11.57 11.96 17.89
C GLU A 182 12.08 11.07 16.75
N ILE A 183 12.30 9.78 17.03
CA ILE A 183 12.72 8.80 16.03
C ILE A 183 11.65 8.66 14.95
N SER A 184 10.36 8.60 15.34
CA SER A 184 9.26 8.50 14.40
C SER A 184 9.25 9.67 13.42
N LYS A 185 9.45 10.90 13.90
CA LYS A 185 9.53 12.09 13.05
C LYS A 185 10.69 12.02 12.04
N VAL A 186 11.88 11.60 12.48
CA VAL A 186 13.06 11.48 11.62
C VAL A 186 12.90 10.34 10.61
N LEU A 187 12.38 9.19 11.03
CA LEU A 187 12.15 8.04 10.15
C LEU A 187 11.10 8.35 9.08
N VAL A 188 10.03 9.08 9.42
CA VAL A 188 9.02 9.54 8.44
C VAL A 188 9.63 10.47 7.39
N ILE A 189 10.55 11.36 7.78
CA ILE A 189 11.27 12.22 6.83
C ILE A 189 12.14 11.37 5.90
N SER A 190 12.84 10.37 6.44
CA SER A 190 13.65 9.43 5.67
C SER A 190 12.80 8.64 4.66
N ASP A 191 11.63 8.18 5.08
CA ASP A 191 10.69 7.45 4.22
C ASP A 191 10.12 8.34 3.11
N GLN A 192 9.85 9.60 3.40
CA GLN A 192 9.40 10.55 2.38
C GLN A 192 10.47 10.80 1.31
N VAL A 193 11.74 10.86 1.70
CA VAL A 193 12.85 11.00 0.77
C VAL A 193 12.98 9.76 -0.12
N TRP A 194 12.88 8.56 0.47
CA TRP A 194 12.89 7.30 -0.25
C TRP A 194 11.70 7.16 -1.21
N LEU A 195 10.47 7.45 -0.73
CA LEU A 195 9.25 7.49 -1.55
C LEU A 195 9.37 8.46 -2.72
N LYS A 196 10.00 9.62 -2.49
CA LYS A 196 10.22 10.60 -3.55
C LYS A 196 11.15 10.05 -4.63
N GLN A 197 12.15 9.27 -4.24
CA GLN A 197 13.10 8.63 -5.16
C GLN A 197 12.43 7.53 -6.00
N VAL A 198 11.57 6.72 -5.38
CA VAL A 198 10.73 5.71 -6.06
C VAL A 198 9.70 6.38 -6.98
N ARG A 199 9.06 7.47 -6.54
CA ARG A 199 8.08 8.24 -7.34
C ARG A 199 8.71 8.98 -8.52
N GLN A 200 9.92 9.51 -8.35
CA GLN A 200 10.57 10.29 -9.41
C GLN A 200 11.01 9.45 -10.60
N ASN A 201 11.23 8.15 -10.42
CA ASN A 201 11.63 7.28 -11.52
C ASN A 201 11.17 5.82 -11.35
N PRO A 202 9.86 5.54 -11.38
CA PRO A 202 9.34 4.18 -11.22
C PRO A 202 9.87 3.23 -12.30
N SER A 203 10.10 3.73 -13.51
CA SER A 203 10.68 2.96 -14.62
C SER A 203 12.13 2.56 -14.37
N LYS A 204 12.92 3.43 -13.73
CA LYS A 204 14.32 3.14 -13.37
C LYS A 204 14.39 2.11 -12.24
N PHE A 205 13.51 2.24 -11.25
CA PHE A 205 13.36 1.30 -10.14
C PHE A 205 12.97 -0.10 -10.65
N LEU A 206 11.93 -0.19 -11.48
CA LEU A 206 11.50 -1.45 -12.10
C LEU A 206 12.59 -2.06 -12.97
N ARG A 207 13.30 -1.24 -13.75
CA ARG A 207 14.41 -1.74 -14.59
C ARG A 207 15.56 -2.28 -13.77
N GLN A 208 15.95 -1.64 -12.67
CA GLN A 208 16.99 -2.13 -11.77
C GLN A 208 16.54 -3.43 -11.08
N LYS A 209 15.29 -3.51 -10.63
CA LYS A 209 14.72 -4.72 -10.04
C LYS A 209 14.72 -5.88 -11.04
N PHE A 210 14.26 -5.67 -12.26
CA PHE A 210 14.28 -6.69 -13.30
C PHE A 210 15.71 -7.11 -13.69
N GLN A 211 16.67 -6.19 -13.70
CA GLN A 211 18.07 -6.54 -13.94
C GLN A 211 18.66 -7.37 -12.80
N GLN A 212 18.31 -7.09 -11.56
CA GLN A 212 18.74 -7.89 -10.41
C GLN A 212 18.12 -9.28 -10.41
N GLU A 213 16.83 -9.41 -10.67
CA GLU A 213 16.15 -10.71 -10.76
C GLU A 213 16.73 -11.56 -11.89
N TYR A 214 16.94 -10.99 -13.09
CA TYR A 214 17.58 -11.68 -14.21
C TYR A 214 19.02 -12.11 -13.93
N SER A 215 19.77 -11.37 -13.12
CA SER A 215 21.16 -11.73 -12.76
C SER A 215 21.22 -12.83 -11.70
N HIS A 216 20.15 -13.04 -10.92
CA HIS A 216 20.06 -14.12 -9.94
C HIS A 216 19.55 -15.45 -10.55
N GLU A 217 18.75 -15.40 -11.62
CA GLU A 217 18.30 -16.61 -12.32
C GLU A 217 19.38 -17.28 -13.23
N GLN A 218 20.50 -16.59 -13.50
CA GLN A 218 21.57 -17.10 -14.32
C GLN A 218 22.78 -17.67 -13.53
N LYS A 219 22.65 -17.80 -12.23
CA LYS A 219 23.63 -18.47 -11.35
C LYS A 219 23.05 -19.73 -10.74
#